data_cbd2df35084eeb422fa216e22ec16ff9
#
_entry.id   cbd2df35084eeb422fa216e22ec16ff9
#
_cell.length_a   1.000
_cell.length_b   1.000
_cell.length_c   1.000
_cell.angle_alpha   90.00
_cell.angle_beta   90.00
_cell.angle_gamma   90.00
#
_symmetry.space_group_name_H-M   'P 1'
#
loop_
_entity.id
_entity.type
_entity.pdbx_description
1 polymer ?
#
loop_
_entity_poly.entity_id
_entity_poly.type
_entity_poly.pdbx_seq_one_letter_code
_entity_poly.pdbx_strand_id
1 'polypeptide(L)'
;SLIHDDLPCMDNDDVRRGKPSCHKAFDYATAMLAGDALAGCGLEVIANDDSLPDSLKIKAVQAAARAMGPKGMIYGQELDLEYEDKPADKETLTKIHRHKTGKMISLCGELGSLGCELTAGQKDALTLFFDNIGIVFQIIDDVLDVEGDAAQLGKPVGSDAENCKNTYVSLLGLEEAKKIAAELTRKAIDALGVFGGESEFLVSLSKKLLSRNK
;
A
#
# COMPACT_ATOMS: atom_id res chain seq x y z
N SER A 1 5.98 -4.37 -8.17
CA SER A 1 6.80 -3.78 -7.10
C SER A 1 7.29 -4.84 -6.11
N LEU A 2 6.41 -5.74 -5.62
CA LEU A 2 6.78 -6.75 -4.61
C LEU A 2 7.96 -7.66 -5.01
N ILE A 3 8.16 -7.90 -6.32
CA ILE A 3 9.32 -8.68 -6.79
C ILE A 3 10.62 -7.89 -6.58
N HIS A 4 10.58 -6.58 -6.83
CA HIS A 4 11.72 -5.70 -6.58
C HIS A 4 11.99 -5.51 -5.10
N ASP A 5 10.94 -5.43 -4.30
CA ASP A 5 11.00 -5.28 -2.85
C ASP A 5 11.74 -6.47 -2.19
N ASP A 6 11.52 -7.70 -2.71
CA ASP A 6 12.17 -8.91 -2.21
C ASP A 6 13.65 -9.06 -2.62
N LEU A 7 14.18 -8.20 -3.52
CA LEU A 7 15.56 -8.35 -4.01
C LEU A 7 16.60 -8.14 -2.90
N PRO A 8 17.81 -8.77 -3.02
CA PRO A 8 18.88 -8.61 -2.04
C PRO A 8 19.38 -7.17 -1.82
N CYS A 9 19.09 -6.26 -2.74
CA CYS A 9 19.40 -4.83 -2.62
C CYS A 9 18.28 -4.00 -1.99
N MET A 10 17.18 -4.65 -1.59
CA MET A 10 16.00 -4.11 -0.93
C MET A 10 15.78 -4.88 0.38
N ASP A 11 14.60 -5.43 0.61
CA ASP A 11 14.28 -6.16 1.86
C ASP A 11 14.98 -7.53 1.99
N ASN A 12 15.55 -8.07 0.90
CA ASN A 12 16.23 -9.37 0.83
C ASN A 12 15.38 -10.54 1.37
N ASP A 13 14.10 -10.54 1.04
CA ASP A 13 13.16 -11.55 1.52
C ASP A 13 13.29 -12.86 0.74
N ASP A 14 13.48 -13.97 1.46
CA ASP A 14 13.57 -15.30 0.87
C ASP A 14 12.21 -15.90 0.50
N VAL A 15 11.14 -15.47 1.19
CA VAL A 15 9.79 -16.03 1.09
C VAL A 15 8.74 -14.94 0.96
N ARG A 16 7.84 -15.10 -0.02
CA ARG A 16 6.67 -14.25 -0.22
C ARG A 16 5.40 -15.08 -0.32
N ARG A 17 4.43 -14.85 0.56
CA ARG A 17 3.14 -15.58 0.59
C ARG A 17 3.32 -17.10 0.67
N GLY A 18 4.25 -17.56 1.50
CA GLY A 18 4.53 -18.97 1.72
C GLY A 18 5.26 -19.68 0.57
N LYS A 19 5.79 -18.95 -0.41
CA LYS A 19 6.59 -19.49 -1.53
C LYS A 19 7.93 -18.76 -1.59
N PRO A 20 8.98 -19.39 -2.18
CA PRO A 20 10.22 -18.68 -2.44
C PRO A 20 9.96 -17.40 -3.24
N SER A 21 10.63 -16.31 -2.85
CA SER A 21 10.61 -15.07 -3.61
C SER A 21 11.16 -15.26 -5.03
N CYS A 22 10.89 -14.33 -5.95
CA CYS A 22 11.24 -14.51 -7.36
C CYS A 22 12.75 -14.73 -7.55
N HIS A 23 13.60 -13.96 -6.87
CA HIS A 23 15.05 -14.11 -6.98
C HIS A 23 15.59 -15.40 -6.37
N LYS A 24 14.86 -16.03 -5.43
CA LYS A 24 15.20 -17.34 -4.85
C LYS A 24 14.67 -18.48 -5.71
N ALA A 25 13.51 -18.32 -6.33
CA ALA A 25 12.92 -19.34 -7.19
C ALA A 25 13.64 -19.46 -8.56
N PHE A 26 14.16 -18.36 -9.07
CA PHE A 26 14.84 -18.27 -10.37
C PHE A 26 16.26 -17.72 -10.19
N ASP A 27 16.47 -16.42 -10.38
CA ASP A 27 17.74 -15.73 -10.17
C ASP A 27 17.49 -14.20 -10.04
N TYR A 28 18.54 -13.46 -9.66
CA TYR A 28 18.48 -12.03 -9.44
C TYR A 28 18.09 -11.24 -10.71
N ALA A 29 18.72 -11.57 -11.84
CA ALA A 29 18.46 -10.84 -13.09
C ALA A 29 17.04 -11.09 -13.60
N THR A 30 16.57 -12.34 -13.52
CA THR A 30 15.18 -12.71 -13.88
C THR A 30 14.17 -11.96 -13.00
N ALA A 31 14.41 -11.86 -11.69
CA ALA A 31 13.52 -11.13 -10.78
C ALA A 31 13.48 -9.64 -11.10
N MET A 32 14.63 -9.00 -11.33
CA MET A 32 14.71 -7.60 -11.73
C MET A 32 13.92 -7.33 -13.01
N LEU A 33 14.18 -8.11 -14.06
CA LEU A 33 13.50 -7.95 -15.36
C LEU A 33 11.99 -8.27 -15.28
N ALA A 34 11.59 -9.21 -14.43
CA ALA A 34 10.19 -9.53 -14.22
C ALA A 34 9.44 -8.36 -13.57
N GLY A 35 10.03 -7.69 -12.59
CA GLY A 35 9.46 -6.49 -11.97
C GLY A 35 9.30 -5.34 -12.97
N ASP A 36 10.33 -5.09 -13.80
CA ASP A 36 10.30 -4.07 -14.87
C ASP A 36 9.20 -4.38 -15.90
N ALA A 37 9.16 -5.63 -16.36
CA ALA A 37 8.17 -6.07 -17.34
C ALA A 37 6.74 -5.94 -16.80
N LEU A 38 6.48 -6.32 -15.55
CA LEU A 38 5.15 -6.21 -14.93
C LEU A 38 4.70 -4.77 -14.77
N ALA A 39 5.60 -3.83 -14.50
CA ALA A 39 5.26 -2.42 -14.46
C ALA A 39 4.83 -1.91 -15.85
N GLY A 40 5.57 -2.28 -16.91
CA GLY A 40 5.19 -1.98 -18.29
C GLY A 40 3.86 -2.63 -18.70
N CYS A 41 3.69 -3.94 -18.43
CA CYS A 41 2.46 -4.68 -18.71
C CYS A 41 1.23 -4.07 -18.01
N GLY A 42 1.38 -3.56 -16.78
CA GLY A 42 0.27 -2.90 -16.07
C GLY A 42 -0.25 -1.69 -16.83
N LEU A 43 0.63 -0.86 -17.37
CA LEU A 43 0.26 0.29 -18.20
C LEU A 43 -0.30 -0.14 -19.56
N GLU A 44 0.27 -1.18 -20.17
CA GLU A 44 -0.18 -1.74 -21.45
C GLU A 44 -1.63 -2.28 -21.36
N VAL A 45 -1.96 -3.02 -20.30
CA VAL A 45 -3.32 -3.54 -20.06
C VAL A 45 -4.33 -2.39 -20.00
N ILE A 46 -4.00 -1.31 -19.28
CA ILE A 46 -4.89 -0.12 -19.23
C ILE A 46 -5.04 0.54 -20.60
N ALA A 47 -3.92 0.71 -21.31
CA ALA A 47 -3.91 1.39 -22.60
C ALA A 47 -4.66 0.62 -23.69
N ASN A 48 -4.69 -0.71 -23.61
CA ASN A 48 -5.33 -1.60 -24.58
C ASN A 48 -6.73 -2.06 -24.18
N ASP A 49 -7.33 -1.52 -23.11
CA ASP A 49 -8.68 -1.90 -22.68
C ASP A 49 -9.74 -1.31 -23.61
N ASP A 50 -10.26 -2.12 -24.53
CA ASP A 50 -11.28 -1.71 -25.50
C ASP A 50 -12.63 -1.35 -24.87
N SER A 51 -12.86 -1.66 -23.61
CA SER A 51 -14.07 -1.28 -22.88
C SER A 51 -14.09 0.18 -22.44
N LEU A 52 -12.91 0.84 -22.44
CA LEU A 52 -12.74 2.21 -22.01
C LEU A 52 -12.55 3.18 -23.19
N PRO A 53 -13.16 4.37 -23.16
CA PRO A 53 -12.85 5.42 -24.12
C PRO A 53 -11.41 5.93 -23.93
N ASP A 54 -10.75 6.34 -25.02
CA ASP A 54 -9.35 6.77 -25.01
C ASP A 54 -9.05 7.88 -23.99
N SER A 55 -10.00 8.79 -23.76
CA SER A 55 -9.86 9.85 -22.76
C SER A 55 -9.75 9.32 -21.33
N LEU A 56 -10.38 8.18 -21.02
CA LEU A 56 -10.24 7.52 -19.71
C LEU A 56 -8.98 6.66 -19.64
N LYS A 57 -8.61 5.97 -20.73
CA LYS A 57 -7.33 5.24 -20.80
C LYS A 57 -6.15 6.15 -20.52
N ILE A 58 -6.09 7.34 -21.15
CA ILE A 58 -5.03 8.32 -20.92
C ILE A 58 -4.99 8.76 -19.45
N LYS A 59 -6.13 9.08 -18.85
CA LYS A 59 -6.21 9.46 -17.44
C LYS A 59 -5.76 8.33 -16.51
N ALA A 60 -6.15 7.10 -16.79
CA ALA A 60 -5.79 5.93 -16.02
C ALA A 60 -4.27 5.66 -16.07
N VAL A 61 -3.67 5.70 -17.27
CA VAL A 61 -2.22 5.56 -17.45
C VAL A 61 -1.47 6.68 -16.73
N GLN A 62 -1.93 7.93 -16.82
CA GLN A 62 -1.33 9.06 -16.11
C GLN A 62 -1.40 8.89 -14.58
N ALA A 63 -2.55 8.43 -14.05
CA ALA A 63 -2.73 8.15 -12.63
C ALA A 63 -1.79 7.03 -12.15
N ALA A 64 -1.74 5.92 -12.90
CA ALA A 64 -0.88 4.78 -12.59
C ALA A 64 0.61 5.17 -12.63
N ALA A 65 1.05 5.84 -13.69
CA ALA A 65 2.45 6.30 -13.81
C ALA A 65 2.85 7.27 -12.69
N ARG A 66 1.94 8.18 -12.29
CA ARG A 66 2.16 9.10 -11.16
C ARG A 66 2.26 8.36 -9.83
N ALA A 67 1.36 7.40 -9.57
CA ALA A 67 1.32 6.66 -8.32
C ALA A 67 2.52 5.71 -8.16
N MET A 68 2.96 5.05 -9.23
CA MET A 68 4.15 4.18 -9.23
C MET A 68 5.46 4.97 -9.26
N GLY A 69 5.46 6.14 -9.87
CA GLY A 69 6.65 6.89 -10.28
C GLY A 69 7.41 7.59 -9.14
N PRO A 70 8.36 8.50 -9.53
CA PRO A 70 9.29 9.15 -8.59
C PRO A 70 8.65 10.17 -7.63
N LYS A 71 7.36 10.41 -7.71
CA LYS A 71 6.58 11.20 -6.74
C LYS A 71 5.54 10.36 -6.00
N GLY A 72 5.55 9.07 -6.22
CA GLY A 72 4.64 8.08 -5.63
C GLY A 72 5.41 6.99 -4.89
N MET A 73 5.15 5.73 -5.26
CA MET A 73 5.68 4.55 -4.60
C MET A 73 7.22 4.49 -4.59
N ILE A 74 7.88 4.82 -5.73
CA ILE A 74 9.36 4.80 -5.81
C ILE A 74 9.96 5.80 -4.81
N TYR A 75 9.38 6.98 -4.64
CA TYR A 75 9.83 7.94 -3.63
C TYR A 75 9.66 7.39 -2.20
N GLY A 76 8.56 6.69 -1.95
CA GLY A 76 8.33 6.03 -0.66
C GLY A 76 9.36 4.94 -0.37
N GLN A 77 9.72 4.16 -1.38
CA GLN A 77 10.74 3.13 -1.29
C GLN A 77 12.13 3.71 -1.04
N GLU A 78 12.49 4.80 -1.72
CA GLU A 78 13.77 5.48 -1.50
C GLU A 78 13.89 6.02 -0.08
N LEU A 79 12.80 6.63 0.45
CA LEU A 79 12.76 7.09 1.83
C LEU A 79 12.87 5.93 2.82
N ASP A 80 12.22 4.81 2.55
CA ASP A 80 12.28 3.62 3.41
C ASP A 80 13.72 3.13 3.54
N LEU A 81 14.42 2.96 2.42
CA LEU A 81 15.84 2.60 2.41
C LEU A 81 16.74 3.67 3.07
N GLU A 82 16.46 4.96 2.88
CA GLU A 82 17.23 6.03 3.52
C GLU A 82 17.15 5.95 5.05
N TYR A 83 16.01 5.50 5.60
CA TYR A 83 15.75 5.43 7.03
C TYR A 83 15.84 4.01 7.61
N GLU A 84 16.35 3.02 6.87
CA GLU A 84 16.51 1.64 7.34
C GLU A 84 17.42 1.58 8.58
N ASP A 85 18.56 2.27 8.55
CA ASP A 85 19.53 2.32 9.65
C ASP A 85 19.50 3.66 10.45
N LYS A 86 18.45 4.46 10.30
CA LYS A 86 18.31 5.77 10.96
C LYS A 86 16.99 5.86 11.69
N PRO A 87 16.93 6.48 12.86
CA PRO A 87 15.66 6.69 13.53
C PRO A 87 14.78 7.65 12.70
N ALA A 88 13.55 7.24 12.44
CA ALA A 88 12.53 8.09 11.83
C ALA A 88 11.59 8.63 12.92
N ASP A 89 11.17 9.88 12.79
CA ASP A 89 10.07 10.39 13.59
C ASP A 89 8.71 9.98 12.99
N LYS A 90 7.63 10.25 13.71
CA LYS A 90 6.27 9.91 13.27
C LYS A 90 5.89 10.55 11.92
N GLU A 91 6.34 11.78 11.66
CA GLU A 91 6.04 12.50 10.41
C GLU A 91 6.74 11.81 9.23
N THR A 92 8.02 11.51 9.39
CA THR A 92 8.82 10.79 8.39
C THR A 92 8.25 9.40 8.12
N LEU A 93 7.94 8.63 9.16
CA LEU A 93 7.34 7.30 9.02
C LEU A 93 5.97 7.37 8.31
N THR A 94 5.12 8.32 8.69
CA THR A 94 3.85 8.55 8.00
C THR A 94 4.04 8.89 6.52
N LYS A 95 5.09 9.65 6.18
CA LYS A 95 5.43 10.00 4.81
C LYS A 95 5.89 8.79 4.01
N ILE A 96 6.74 7.94 4.60
CA ILE A 96 7.17 6.66 3.99
C ILE A 96 5.94 5.82 3.65
N HIS A 97 5.09 5.53 4.63
CA HIS A 97 3.90 4.70 4.45
C HIS A 97 2.91 5.27 3.43
N ARG A 98 2.69 6.60 3.45
CA ARG A 98 1.83 7.28 2.49
C ARG A 98 2.32 7.11 1.05
N HIS A 99 3.64 7.13 0.83
CA HIS A 99 4.20 7.03 -0.52
C HIS A 99 4.44 5.59 -0.92
N LYS A 100 5.15 4.77 -0.12
CA LYS A 100 5.49 3.37 -0.44
C LYS A 100 4.23 2.54 -0.71
N THR A 101 3.20 2.67 0.12
CA THR A 101 1.98 1.85 0.05
C THR A 101 0.73 2.68 -0.25
N GLY A 102 0.55 3.80 0.45
CA GLY A 102 -0.67 4.61 0.38
C GLY A 102 -0.98 5.10 -1.03
N LYS A 103 0.03 5.51 -1.83
CA LYS A 103 -0.19 5.97 -3.21
C LYS A 103 -0.78 4.90 -4.12
N MET A 104 -0.40 3.63 -3.92
CA MET A 104 -0.98 2.52 -4.69
C MET A 104 -2.42 2.21 -4.26
N ILE A 105 -2.72 2.32 -2.96
CA ILE A 105 -4.09 2.18 -2.44
C ILE A 105 -4.97 3.33 -2.94
N SER A 106 -4.48 4.58 -2.89
CA SER A 106 -5.20 5.75 -3.43
C SER A 106 -5.42 5.64 -4.94
N LEU A 107 -4.47 5.05 -5.70
CA LEU A 107 -4.63 4.76 -7.11
C LEU A 107 -5.85 3.86 -7.38
N CYS A 108 -6.10 2.84 -6.55
CA CYS A 108 -7.28 1.98 -6.72
C CYS A 108 -8.58 2.79 -6.66
N GLY A 109 -8.67 3.75 -5.75
CA GLY A 109 -9.82 4.66 -5.65
C GLY A 109 -9.94 5.62 -6.85
N GLU A 110 -8.82 6.18 -7.29
CA GLU A 110 -8.76 7.06 -8.46
C GLU A 110 -9.20 6.31 -9.73
N LEU A 111 -8.67 5.11 -9.98
CA LEU A 111 -9.05 4.30 -11.14
C LEU A 111 -10.52 3.86 -11.09
N GLY A 112 -10.99 3.39 -9.93
CA GLY A 112 -12.37 2.95 -9.76
C GLY A 112 -13.41 4.06 -9.94
N SER A 113 -13.01 5.32 -9.78
CA SER A 113 -13.90 6.48 -9.92
C SER A 113 -13.77 7.26 -11.24
N LEU A 114 -12.84 6.86 -12.14
CA LEU A 114 -12.53 7.61 -13.36
C LEU A 114 -13.72 7.80 -14.31
N GLY A 115 -14.65 6.84 -14.36
CA GLY A 115 -15.84 6.90 -15.19
C GLY A 115 -17.06 7.50 -14.50
N CYS A 116 -16.96 7.91 -13.23
CA CYS A 116 -18.08 8.38 -12.44
C CYS A 116 -18.21 9.90 -12.48
N GLU A 117 -19.46 10.39 -12.57
CA GLU A 117 -19.78 11.80 -12.41
C GLU A 117 -19.86 12.14 -10.90
N LEU A 118 -18.70 12.39 -10.29
CA LEU A 118 -18.62 12.74 -8.88
C LEU A 118 -18.56 14.24 -8.68
N THR A 119 -19.28 14.74 -7.67
CA THR A 119 -19.14 16.09 -7.16
C THR A 119 -17.75 16.31 -6.55
N ALA A 120 -17.33 17.57 -6.38
CA ALA A 120 -16.07 17.89 -5.71
C ALA A 120 -16.00 17.27 -4.30
N GLY A 121 -17.07 17.41 -3.50
CA GLY A 121 -17.13 16.82 -2.15
C GLY A 121 -17.02 15.30 -2.13
N GLN A 122 -17.58 14.59 -3.13
CA GLN A 122 -17.42 13.14 -3.25
C GLN A 122 -15.99 12.74 -3.62
N LYS A 123 -15.32 13.50 -4.49
CA LYS A 123 -13.90 13.27 -4.81
C LYS A 123 -12.99 13.49 -3.60
N ASP A 124 -13.24 14.57 -2.85
CA ASP A 124 -12.48 14.84 -1.63
C ASP A 124 -12.69 13.75 -0.58
N ALA A 125 -13.92 13.26 -0.44
CA ALA A 125 -14.27 12.17 0.48
C ALA A 125 -13.55 10.86 0.10
N LEU A 126 -13.52 10.47 -1.18
CA LEU A 126 -12.77 9.29 -1.65
C LEU A 126 -11.27 9.47 -1.43
N THR A 127 -10.73 10.65 -1.71
CA THR A 127 -9.30 10.93 -1.48
C THR A 127 -8.96 10.77 0.01
N LEU A 128 -9.76 11.39 0.89
CA LEU A 128 -9.57 11.27 2.33
C LEU A 128 -9.71 9.82 2.82
N PHE A 129 -10.67 9.08 2.27
CA PHE A 129 -10.88 7.68 2.59
C PHE A 129 -9.65 6.85 2.25
N PHE A 130 -9.19 6.87 1.00
CA PHE A 130 -8.09 6.02 0.53
C PHE A 130 -6.74 6.43 1.14
N ASP A 131 -6.51 7.72 1.38
CA ASP A 131 -5.30 8.21 2.05
C ASP A 131 -5.21 7.68 3.50
N ASN A 132 -6.33 7.69 4.25
CA ASN A 132 -6.35 7.13 5.61
C ASN A 132 -6.22 5.60 5.60
N ILE A 133 -6.95 4.91 4.71
CA ILE A 133 -6.89 3.44 4.61
C ILE A 133 -5.50 2.97 4.19
N GLY A 134 -4.79 3.73 3.36
CA GLY A 134 -3.39 3.43 3.00
C GLY A 134 -2.45 3.43 4.21
N ILE A 135 -2.62 4.38 5.13
CA ILE A 135 -1.84 4.43 6.38
C ILE A 135 -2.30 3.31 7.33
N VAL A 136 -3.61 3.09 7.47
CA VAL A 136 -4.15 2.00 8.30
C VAL A 136 -3.61 0.65 7.85
N PHE A 137 -3.55 0.41 6.54
CA PHE A 137 -3.02 -0.83 5.99
C PHE A 137 -1.62 -1.12 6.54
N GLN A 138 -0.75 -0.13 6.53
CA GLN A 138 0.63 -0.27 6.98
C GLN A 138 0.72 -0.41 8.50
N ILE A 139 -0.05 0.39 9.27
CA ILE A 139 -0.06 0.25 10.74
C ILE A 139 -0.52 -1.16 11.16
N ILE A 140 -1.50 -1.72 10.46
CA ILE A 140 -1.96 -3.09 10.75
C ILE A 140 -0.93 -4.13 10.32
N ASP A 141 -0.16 -3.90 9.26
CA ASP A 141 0.99 -4.76 8.92
C ASP A 141 2.03 -4.76 10.05
N ASP A 142 2.40 -3.58 10.57
CA ASP A 142 3.34 -3.43 11.69
C ASP A 142 2.81 -4.16 12.96
N VAL A 143 1.51 -4.06 13.24
CA VAL A 143 0.86 -4.75 14.36
C VAL A 143 0.90 -6.27 14.16
N LEU A 144 0.63 -6.76 12.96
CA LEU A 144 0.64 -8.19 12.64
C LEU A 144 2.05 -8.79 12.67
N ASP A 145 3.09 -8.00 12.40
CA ASP A 145 4.47 -8.46 12.55
C ASP A 145 4.82 -8.75 14.02
N VAL A 146 4.12 -8.13 14.98
CA VAL A 146 4.33 -8.35 16.43
C VAL A 146 3.36 -9.38 17.02
N GLU A 147 2.07 -9.36 16.63
CA GLU A 147 1.01 -10.18 17.23
C GLU A 147 0.53 -11.33 16.36
N GLY A 148 0.94 -11.36 15.09
CA GLY A 148 0.44 -12.33 14.13
C GLY A 148 0.94 -13.76 14.39
N ASP A 149 0.32 -14.71 13.71
CA ASP A 149 0.74 -16.10 13.66
C ASP A 149 1.54 -16.35 12.38
N ALA A 150 2.81 -16.72 12.51
CA ALA A 150 3.71 -16.98 11.37
C ALA A 150 3.12 -17.99 10.37
N ALA A 151 2.37 -19.00 10.85
CA ALA A 151 1.72 -19.99 9.98
C ALA A 151 0.59 -19.37 9.14
N GLN A 152 -0.08 -18.34 9.65
CA GLN A 152 -1.17 -17.64 8.95
C GLN A 152 -0.64 -16.53 8.04
N LEU A 153 0.44 -15.84 8.45
CA LEU A 153 1.03 -14.74 7.69
C LEU A 153 1.87 -15.23 6.49
N GLY A 154 2.36 -16.47 6.54
CA GLY A 154 3.25 -17.02 5.51
C GLY A 154 4.65 -16.37 5.46
N LYS A 155 5.02 -15.65 6.52
CA LYS A 155 6.36 -15.06 6.77
C LYS A 155 6.69 -15.15 8.27
N PRO A 156 7.97 -15.09 8.67
CA PRO A 156 8.36 -15.00 10.09
C PRO A 156 7.72 -13.78 10.75
N VAL A 157 7.36 -13.90 12.02
CA VAL A 157 6.91 -12.82 12.91
C VAL A 157 8.12 -12.20 13.57
N GLY A 158 8.11 -10.88 13.76
CA GLY A 158 9.22 -10.15 14.39
C GLY A 158 10.35 -9.78 13.42
N SER A 159 10.15 -9.97 12.11
CA SER A 159 11.13 -9.61 11.09
C SER A 159 11.49 -8.12 11.09
N ASP A 160 10.52 -7.25 11.38
CA ASP A 160 10.75 -5.81 11.46
C ASP A 160 11.67 -5.43 12.62
N ALA A 161 11.54 -6.10 13.76
CA ALA A 161 12.42 -5.90 14.92
C ALA A 161 13.83 -6.45 14.68
N GLU A 162 13.97 -7.60 14.02
CA GLU A 162 15.25 -8.18 13.63
C GLU A 162 16.01 -7.29 12.65
N ASN A 163 15.29 -6.66 11.72
CA ASN A 163 15.83 -5.76 10.70
C ASN A 163 15.91 -4.29 11.19
N CYS A 164 15.65 -4.00 12.46
CA CYS A 164 15.66 -2.64 13.02
C CYS A 164 14.77 -1.65 12.24
N LYS A 165 13.68 -2.10 11.61
CA LYS A 165 12.77 -1.26 10.82
C LYS A 165 12.03 -0.25 11.71
N ASN A 166 11.88 0.96 11.18
CA ASN A 166 11.01 1.96 11.76
C ASN A 166 9.55 1.57 11.49
N THR A 167 8.79 1.28 12.56
CA THR A 167 7.37 0.94 12.49
C THR A 167 6.56 1.80 13.45
N TYR A 168 5.24 1.88 13.26
CA TYR A 168 4.37 2.54 14.23
C TYR A 168 4.45 1.87 15.61
N VAL A 169 4.64 0.54 15.63
CA VAL A 169 4.75 -0.21 16.88
C VAL A 169 6.08 0.06 17.57
N SER A 170 7.21 0.08 16.86
CA SER A 170 8.53 0.39 17.45
C SER A 170 8.61 1.83 17.96
N LEU A 171 7.94 2.77 17.27
CA LEU A 171 7.99 4.19 17.59
C LEU A 171 7.03 4.62 18.71
N LEU A 172 5.82 4.08 18.73
CA LEU A 172 4.73 4.56 19.60
C LEU A 172 4.20 3.50 20.56
N GLY A 173 4.61 2.24 20.39
CA GLY A 173 4.06 1.10 21.09
C GLY A 173 2.78 0.56 20.45
N LEU A 174 2.51 -0.71 20.73
CA LEU A 174 1.46 -1.50 20.13
C LEU A 174 0.05 -0.92 20.32
N GLU A 175 -0.30 -0.54 21.56
CA GLU A 175 -1.62 -0.02 21.89
C GLU A 175 -1.91 1.34 21.23
N GLU A 176 -0.91 2.22 21.16
CA GLU A 176 -1.08 3.52 20.49
C GLU A 176 -1.16 3.35 18.98
N ALA A 177 -0.40 2.43 18.37
CA ALA A 177 -0.50 2.09 16.96
C ALA A 177 -1.93 1.59 16.62
N LYS A 178 -2.50 0.67 17.39
CA LYS A 178 -3.88 0.18 17.23
C LYS A 178 -4.92 1.29 17.36
N LYS A 179 -4.74 2.18 18.32
CA LYS A 179 -5.63 3.33 18.53
C LYS A 179 -5.61 4.28 17.33
N ILE A 180 -4.42 4.59 16.81
CA ILE A 180 -4.27 5.43 15.61
C ILE A 180 -4.95 4.77 14.41
N ALA A 181 -4.75 3.46 14.19
CA ALA A 181 -5.41 2.73 13.11
C ALA A 181 -6.94 2.80 13.23
N ALA A 182 -7.50 2.62 14.43
CA ALA A 182 -8.93 2.74 14.68
C ALA A 182 -9.47 4.15 14.42
N GLU A 183 -8.74 5.19 14.85
CA GLU A 183 -9.12 6.59 14.61
C GLU A 183 -9.09 6.96 13.13
N LEU A 184 -8.05 6.55 12.39
CA LEU A 184 -7.94 6.79 10.95
C LEU A 184 -9.02 6.02 10.18
N THR A 185 -9.32 4.79 10.58
CA THR A 185 -10.43 4.00 10.00
C THR A 185 -11.78 4.71 10.21
N ARG A 186 -12.03 5.23 11.41
CA ARG A 186 -13.26 5.98 11.69
C ARG A 186 -13.34 7.24 10.81
N LYS A 187 -12.26 8.03 10.71
CA LYS A 187 -12.21 9.23 9.84
C LYS A 187 -12.47 8.87 8.37
N ALA A 188 -11.91 7.76 7.90
CA ALA A 188 -12.14 7.27 6.55
C ALA A 188 -13.63 6.93 6.33
N ILE A 189 -14.24 6.17 7.25
CA ILE A 189 -15.65 5.79 7.17
C ILE A 189 -16.57 7.02 7.24
N ASP A 190 -16.29 7.97 8.16
CA ASP A 190 -17.06 9.19 8.30
C ASP A 190 -17.06 10.03 7.02
N ALA A 191 -15.92 10.08 6.30
CA ALA A 191 -15.82 10.77 5.02
C ALA A 191 -16.77 10.20 3.95
N LEU A 192 -17.03 8.89 3.98
CA LEU A 192 -17.94 8.23 3.03
C LEU A 192 -19.43 8.59 3.24
N GLY A 193 -19.77 9.30 4.30
CA GLY A 193 -21.15 9.69 4.60
C GLY A 193 -21.86 10.44 3.46
N VAL A 194 -21.11 11.12 2.58
CA VAL A 194 -21.65 11.82 1.39
C VAL A 194 -22.22 10.87 0.33
N PHE A 195 -21.93 9.56 0.41
CA PHE A 195 -22.42 8.53 -0.52
C PHE A 195 -23.62 7.76 0.03
N GLY A 196 -23.99 7.96 1.30
CA GLY A 196 -25.09 7.20 1.93
C GLY A 196 -24.84 5.68 1.87
N GLY A 197 -25.88 4.91 1.55
CA GLY A 197 -25.83 3.45 1.47
C GLY A 197 -24.93 2.89 0.35
N GLU A 198 -24.55 3.68 -0.64
CA GLU A 198 -23.70 3.24 -1.76
C GLU A 198 -22.26 2.95 -1.33
N SER A 199 -21.86 3.38 -0.14
CA SER A 199 -20.51 3.16 0.42
C SER A 199 -20.35 1.90 1.27
N GLU A 200 -21.38 1.07 1.45
CA GLU A 200 -21.38 -0.10 2.34
C GLU A 200 -20.21 -1.06 2.10
N PHE A 201 -19.85 -1.28 0.84
CA PHE A 201 -18.71 -2.14 0.51
C PHE A 201 -17.40 -1.58 1.08
N LEU A 202 -17.10 -0.30 0.88
CA LEU A 202 -15.89 0.35 1.38
C LEU A 202 -15.86 0.40 2.91
N VAL A 203 -16.99 0.64 3.55
CA VAL A 203 -17.13 0.58 5.00
C VAL A 203 -16.84 -0.83 5.52
N SER A 204 -17.41 -1.86 4.89
CA SER A 204 -17.16 -3.26 5.25
C SER A 204 -15.70 -3.65 5.06
N LEU A 205 -15.09 -3.24 3.95
CA LEU A 205 -13.68 -3.47 3.64
C LEU A 205 -12.76 -2.84 4.70
N SER A 206 -13.04 -1.59 5.10
CA SER A 206 -12.27 -0.88 6.14
C SER A 206 -12.31 -1.58 7.48
N LYS A 207 -13.49 -2.05 7.90
CA LYS A 207 -13.65 -2.82 9.14
C LYS A 207 -12.91 -4.15 9.09
N LYS A 208 -12.98 -4.83 7.94
CA LYS A 208 -12.22 -6.07 7.72
C LYS A 208 -10.72 -5.85 7.78
N LEU A 209 -10.23 -4.77 7.18
CA LEU A 209 -8.82 -4.41 7.20
C LEU A 209 -8.32 -4.16 8.62
N LEU A 210 -9.07 -3.38 9.41
CA LEU A 210 -8.73 -3.09 10.79
C LEU A 210 -8.70 -4.35 11.68
N SER A 211 -9.54 -5.34 11.39
CA SER A 211 -9.67 -6.58 12.18
C SER A 211 -8.99 -7.79 11.53
N ARG A 212 -8.19 -7.58 10.48
CA ARG A 212 -7.48 -8.70 9.85
C ARG A 212 -6.44 -9.30 10.79
N ASN A 213 -6.21 -10.60 10.65
CA ASN A 213 -5.23 -11.37 11.41
C ASN A 213 -4.27 -12.16 10.51
N LYS A 214 -4.27 -11.83 9.23
CA LYS A 214 -3.36 -12.34 8.20
C LYS A 214 -3.29 -11.37 6.98
#